data_71cb39e2e0e1ad4206a33aaef54cd8eb
#
_entry.id   71cb39e2e0e1ad4206a33aaef54cd8eb
#
_cell.length_a   1.000
_cell.length_b   1.000
_cell.length_c   1.000
_cell.angle_alpha   90.00
_cell.angle_beta   90.00
_cell.angle_gamma   90.00
#
_symmetry.space_group_name_H-M   'P 1'
#
loop_
_entity.id
_entity.type
_entity.pdbx_description
1 polymer ?
#
loop_
_entity_poly.entity_id
_entity_poly.type
_entity_poly.pdbx_seq_one_letter_code
_entity_poly.pdbx_strand_id
1 'polypeptide(L)'
;LSVFDLTERIADSAVVSATVDVRVGQLVVARLQVGDGTGPTGLRGLDLAYGSPRVAHRLFLPGVPSSSRTPQVVVLNPGDDYVEAEVVVLHADPETFVEPLRVVLRGRQRQVVDLDPDLFDRVGPYGLEVRSLDGQPLVASLIDRAAPGDQVVDGDDPLPPGLTTRPATDVGATRWWFRLTADPTARWTLDVANPATATIAIVRFTVVDSQPPPGLPETVEIQPAGQARFVIPGDASATLHLEASVPVVVGLHRSGDDGRTWVDGVVIAGTAARPSS
;
A
#
# COMPACT_ATOMS: atom_id res chain seq x y z
N LEU A 1 -20.56 12.23 14.69
CA LEU A 1 -19.20 11.71 14.84
C LEU A 1 -19.08 11.07 16.23
N SER A 2 -18.68 9.81 16.28
CA SER A 2 -18.35 9.13 17.54
C SER A 2 -16.87 8.74 17.52
N VAL A 3 -16.18 8.99 18.61
CA VAL A 3 -14.77 8.63 18.78
C VAL A 3 -14.69 7.57 19.88
N PHE A 4 -13.95 6.51 19.59
CA PHE A 4 -13.68 5.43 20.56
C PHE A 4 -12.18 5.39 20.82
N ASP A 5 -11.78 5.70 22.04
CA ASP A 5 -10.41 5.54 22.48
C ASP A 5 -10.14 4.07 22.76
N LEU A 6 -9.21 3.48 21.99
CA LEU A 6 -8.82 2.09 22.16
C LEU A 6 -7.66 1.91 23.15
N THR A 7 -6.91 2.96 23.46
CA THR A 7 -5.74 2.87 24.35
C THR A 7 -6.14 2.51 25.78
N GLU A 8 -7.29 2.98 26.24
CA GLU A 8 -7.83 2.65 27.57
C GLU A 8 -8.40 1.23 27.67
N ARG A 9 -8.68 0.58 26.53
CA ARG A 9 -9.38 -0.70 26.46
C ARG A 9 -8.48 -1.89 26.12
N ILE A 10 -7.33 -1.62 25.53
CA ILE A 10 -6.41 -2.64 25.00
C ILE A 10 -5.04 -2.35 25.59
N ALA A 11 -4.72 -3.01 26.68
CA ALA A 11 -3.41 -2.87 27.31
C ALA A 11 -2.31 -3.50 26.44
N ASP A 12 -1.20 -2.80 26.31
CA ASP A 12 0.11 -3.29 25.86
C ASP A 12 0.20 -4.04 24.51
N SER A 13 -0.69 -3.73 23.55
CA SER A 13 -0.59 -4.31 22.21
C SER A 13 0.02 -3.32 21.22
N ALA A 14 1.16 -3.68 20.62
CA ALA A 14 1.82 -2.86 19.60
C ALA A 14 1.01 -2.73 18.30
N VAL A 15 0.12 -3.67 18.03
CA VAL A 15 -0.77 -3.68 16.85
C VAL A 15 -2.17 -4.06 17.27
N VAL A 16 -3.17 -3.30 16.82
CA VAL A 16 -4.59 -3.55 17.11
C VAL A 16 -5.35 -3.66 15.80
N SER A 17 -6.19 -4.68 15.69
CA SER A 17 -7.18 -4.81 14.62
C SER A 17 -8.57 -4.74 15.24
N ALA A 18 -9.47 -3.98 14.62
CA ALA A 18 -10.85 -3.85 15.06
C ALA A 18 -11.81 -4.12 13.90
N THR A 19 -12.89 -4.83 14.19
CA THR A 19 -14.02 -5.02 13.28
C THR A 19 -15.19 -4.20 13.78
N VAL A 20 -15.83 -3.48 12.87
CA VAL A 20 -17.02 -2.68 13.16
C VAL A 20 -18.19 -3.24 12.37
N ASP A 21 -19.16 -3.82 13.06
CA ASP A 21 -20.38 -4.36 12.46
C ASP A 21 -21.48 -3.31 12.48
N VAL A 22 -21.99 -2.96 11.30
CA VAL A 22 -23.06 -1.98 11.12
C VAL A 22 -24.39 -2.72 10.97
N ARG A 23 -25.26 -2.60 11.97
CA ARG A 23 -26.58 -3.26 11.92
C ARG A 23 -27.61 -2.48 11.10
N VAL A 24 -27.54 -1.16 11.11
CA VAL A 24 -28.48 -0.27 10.40
C VAL A 24 -27.75 0.95 9.88
N GLY A 25 -27.99 1.32 8.62
CA GLY A 25 -27.44 2.51 7.98
C GLY A 25 -26.07 2.29 7.34
N GLN A 26 -25.33 3.37 7.13
CA GLN A 26 -23.99 3.38 6.55
C GLN A 26 -23.03 4.08 7.51
N LEU A 27 -21.79 3.61 7.54
CA LEU A 27 -20.75 4.13 8.42
C LEU A 27 -19.43 4.27 7.64
N VAL A 28 -18.72 5.34 7.91
CA VAL A 28 -17.30 5.49 7.53
C VAL A 28 -16.48 5.36 8.81
N VAL A 29 -15.52 4.45 8.78
CA VAL A 29 -14.60 4.24 9.89
C VAL A 29 -13.22 4.76 9.47
N ALA A 30 -12.63 5.58 10.32
CA ALA A 30 -11.24 5.97 10.21
C ALA A 30 -10.52 5.67 11.53
N ARG A 31 -9.29 5.23 11.43
CA ARG A 31 -8.39 5.07 12.57
C ARG A 31 -7.45 6.26 12.59
N LEU A 32 -7.37 6.92 13.73
CA LEU A 32 -6.34 7.91 14.04
C LEU A 32 -5.35 7.28 15.02
N GLN A 33 -4.08 7.29 14.67
CA GLN A 33 -3.00 6.88 15.56
C GLN A 33 -2.05 8.03 15.77
N VAL A 34 -1.73 8.31 17.04
CA VAL A 34 -0.82 9.38 17.42
C VAL A 34 0.38 8.76 18.13
N GLY A 35 1.57 9.05 17.63
CA GLY A 35 2.84 8.73 18.30
C GLY A 35 3.38 10.00 18.94
N ASP A 36 3.62 9.99 20.25
CA ASP A 36 4.17 11.12 21.01
C ASP A 36 5.68 11.05 21.21
N GLY A 37 6.32 9.97 20.77
CA GLY A 37 7.75 9.74 20.89
C GLY A 37 8.20 9.21 22.26
N THR A 38 7.29 8.90 23.17
CA THR A 38 7.61 8.45 24.53
C THR A 38 7.65 6.94 24.70
N GLY A 39 7.06 6.18 23.80
CA GLY A 39 7.06 4.71 23.83
C GLY A 39 8.41 4.10 23.48
N PRO A 40 8.58 2.77 23.68
CA PRO A 40 9.83 2.06 23.40
C PRO A 40 10.25 2.13 21.92
N THR A 41 9.35 2.44 21.02
CA THR A 41 9.63 2.61 19.58
C THR A 41 10.07 4.03 19.22
N GLY A 42 9.93 5.02 20.10
CA GLY A 42 10.26 6.42 19.85
C GLY A 42 9.47 7.06 18.69
N LEU A 43 8.40 6.42 18.22
CA LEU A 43 7.64 6.87 17.06
C LEU A 43 6.93 8.19 17.37
N ARG A 44 7.08 9.16 16.47
CA ARG A 44 6.38 10.45 16.51
C ARG A 44 5.57 10.61 15.23
N GLY A 45 4.38 11.17 15.35
CA GLY A 45 3.58 11.52 14.20
C GLY A 45 2.11 11.19 14.36
N LEU A 46 1.38 11.38 13.29
CA LEU A 46 -0.05 11.14 13.20
C LEU A 46 -0.31 10.33 11.93
N ASP A 47 -0.97 9.20 12.11
CA ASP A 47 -1.42 8.35 11.01
C ASP A 47 -2.94 8.29 11.00
N LEU A 48 -3.54 8.61 9.86
CA LEU A 48 -4.97 8.52 9.61
C LEU A 48 -5.21 7.52 8.49
N ALA A 49 -5.81 6.40 8.82
CA ALA A 49 -6.16 5.38 7.85
C ALA A 49 -7.67 5.09 7.89
N TYR A 50 -8.27 4.92 6.72
CA TYR A 50 -9.64 4.46 6.61
C TYR A 50 -9.72 2.95 6.83
N GLY A 51 -10.82 2.49 7.42
CA GLY A 51 -11.11 1.08 7.53
C GLY A 51 -11.34 0.45 6.15
N SER A 52 -10.93 -0.80 5.96
CA SER A 52 -11.27 -1.55 4.75
C SER A 52 -12.76 -1.89 4.76
N PRO A 53 -13.55 -1.43 3.78
CA PRO A 53 -14.97 -1.75 3.69
C PRO A 53 -15.22 -3.15 3.12
N ARG A 54 -14.19 -3.82 2.65
CA ARG A 54 -14.29 -5.10 1.95
C ARG A 54 -13.28 -6.10 2.48
N VAL A 55 -13.66 -7.34 2.38
CA VAL A 55 -12.83 -8.50 2.58
C VAL A 55 -12.70 -9.23 1.24
N ALA A 56 -11.55 -9.78 0.93
CA ALA A 56 -11.32 -10.49 -0.32
C ALA A 56 -10.32 -11.64 -0.14
N HIS A 57 -10.35 -12.60 -1.06
CA HIS A 57 -9.38 -13.69 -1.09
C HIS A 57 -8.05 -13.33 -1.76
N ARG A 58 -8.00 -12.18 -2.46
CA ARG A 58 -6.77 -11.58 -3.02
C ARG A 58 -6.76 -10.09 -2.73
N LEU A 59 -5.68 -9.63 -2.16
CA LEU A 59 -5.49 -8.26 -1.72
C LEU A 59 -4.12 -7.78 -2.17
N PHE A 60 -4.02 -6.52 -2.57
CA PHE A 60 -2.78 -5.94 -3.11
C PHE A 60 -2.35 -4.72 -2.32
N LEU A 61 -1.05 -4.61 -2.15
CA LEU A 61 -0.34 -3.50 -1.53
C LEU A 61 0.70 -2.99 -2.54
N PRO A 62 0.31 -2.14 -3.51
CA PRO A 62 1.25 -1.61 -4.48
C PRO A 62 2.25 -0.68 -3.79
N GLY A 63 3.52 -0.93 -4.01
CA GLY A 63 4.61 -0.11 -3.50
C GLY A 63 4.91 -0.25 -2.01
N VAL A 64 5.87 -1.10 -1.68
CA VAL A 64 6.49 -1.09 -0.35
C VAL A 64 7.59 -0.01 -0.36
N PRO A 65 7.68 0.87 0.65
CA PRO A 65 8.71 1.89 0.70
C PRO A 65 10.12 1.30 0.70
N SER A 66 11.00 1.92 -0.10
CA SER A 66 12.43 1.63 -0.05
C SER A 66 13.04 2.40 1.10
N SER A 67 13.13 1.81 2.24
CA SER A 67 13.82 2.42 3.38
C SER A 67 14.43 1.33 4.23
N SER A 68 15.41 1.68 5.06
CA SER A 68 15.98 0.81 6.11
C SER A 68 14.95 0.38 7.16
N ARG A 69 13.68 0.70 6.94
CA ARG A 69 12.55 0.33 7.78
C ARG A 69 12.25 -1.15 7.62
N THR A 70 11.74 -1.75 8.65
CA THR A 70 11.18 -3.09 8.58
C THR A 70 9.68 -2.96 8.31
N PRO A 71 9.23 -3.00 7.05
CA PRO A 71 7.81 -2.97 6.74
C PRO A 71 7.16 -4.25 7.25
N GLN A 72 5.94 -4.11 7.75
CA GLN A 72 5.17 -5.22 8.32
C GLN A 72 3.85 -5.36 7.57
N VAL A 73 3.51 -6.58 7.20
CA VAL A 73 2.17 -6.88 6.71
C VAL A 73 1.33 -7.43 7.84
N VAL A 74 0.20 -6.80 8.09
CA VAL A 74 -0.80 -7.33 9.02
C VAL A 74 -1.86 -8.03 8.20
N VAL A 75 -2.04 -9.32 8.43
CA VAL A 75 -3.09 -10.13 7.82
C VAL A 75 -4.10 -10.50 8.91
N LEU A 76 -5.38 -10.25 8.65
CA LEU A 76 -6.48 -10.56 9.54
C LEU A 76 -7.44 -11.54 8.85
N ASN A 77 -7.78 -12.60 9.55
CA ASN A 77 -8.91 -13.45 9.21
C ASN A 77 -10.16 -12.92 9.91
N PRO A 78 -11.12 -12.32 9.20
CA PRO A 78 -12.33 -11.78 9.81
C PRO A 78 -13.40 -12.86 10.10
N GLY A 79 -13.26 -14.05 9.50
CA GLY A 79 -14.15 -15.19 9.64
C GLY A 79 -13.92 -15.99 10.92
N ASP A 80 -14.73 -17.02 11.14
CA ASP A 80 -14.62 -17.93 12.28
C ASP A 80 -13.79 -19.18 11.98
N ASP A 81 -13.65 -19.53 10.69
CA ASP A 81 -12.92 -20.70 10.23
C ASP A 81 -11.42 -20.42 10.12
N TYR A 82 -10.65 -21.48 9.99
CA TYR A 82 -9.22 -21.43 9.74
C TYR A 82 -8.92 -20.98 8.31
N VAL A 83 -7.85 -20.20 8.11
CA VAL A 83 -7.40 -19.72 6.77
C VAL A 83 -5.91 -19.95 6.60
N GLU A 84 -5.54 -20.49 5.45
CA GLU A 84 -4.16 -20.48 4.96
C GLU A 84 -4.00 -19.40 3.89
N ALA A 85 -2.96 -18.59 4.03
CA ALA A 85 -2.68 -17.49 3.14
C ALA A 85 -1.19 -17.40 2.80
N GLU A 86 -0.88 -16.69 1.73
CA GLU A 86 0.49 -16.37 1.32
C GLU A 86 0.63 -14.86 1.10
N VAL A 87 1.80 -14.34 1.47
CA VAL A 87 2.27 -13.01 1.08
C VAL A 87 3.28 -13.20 -0.04
N VAL A 88 2.97 -12.72 -1.23
CA VAL A 88 3.74 -12.85 -2.45
C VAL A 88 4.34 -11.50 -2.81
N VAL A 89 5.62 -11.47 -3.17
CA VAL A 89 6.31 -10.27 -3.62
C VAL A 89 6.09 -10.07 -5.13
N LEU A 90 5.67 -8.86 -5.50
CA LEU A 90 5.50 -8.42 -6.89
C LEU A 90 6.64 -7.45 -7.21
N HIS A 91 7.54 -7.79 -8.14
CA HIS A 91 8.70 -6.97 -8.47
C HIS A 91 9.02 -6.98 -9.98
N ALA A 92 9.95 -6.12 -10.41
CA ALA A 92 10.19 -5.90 -11.83
C ALA A 92 11.01 -7.01 -12.50
N ASP A 93 11.85 -7.71 -11.74
CA ASP A 93 12.77 -8.71 -12.28
C ASP A 93 12.14 -10.11 -12.29
N PRO A 94 11.71 -10.66 -13.44
CA PRO A 94 11.08 -11.97 -13.50
C PRO A 94 12.05 -13.13 -13.25
N GLU A 95 13.36 -12.90 -13.28
CA GLU A 95 14.40 -13.91 -13.08
C GLU A 95 14.67 -14.17 -11.58
N THR A 96 14.37 -13.21 -10.74
CA THR A 96 14.57 -13.33 -9.29
C THR A 96 13.35 -13.97 -8.63
N PHE A 97 13.54 -15.14 -8.06
CA PHE A 97 12.49 -15.81 -7.29
C PHE A 97 12.53 -15.38 -5.81
N VAL A 98 11.39 -14.93 -5.31
CA VAL A 98 11.16 -14.69 -3.89
C VAL A 98 10.12 -15.69 -3.39
N GLU A 99 10.52 -16.51 -2.40
CA GLU A 99 9.61 -17.50 -1.83
C GLU A 99 8.45 -16.81 -1.11
N PRO A 100 7.18 -17.18 -1.40
CA PRO A 100 6.03 -16.65 -0.69
C PRO A 100 6.07 -16.97 0.80
N LEU A 101 5.73 -15.97 1.62
CA LEU A 101 5.64 -16.14 3.07
C LEU A 101 4.27 -16.74 3.43
N ARG A 102 4.26 -17.93 4.02
CA ARG A 102 3.02 -18.57 4.46
C ARG A 102 2.53 -18.04 5.78
N VAL A 103 1.23 -17.82 5.85
CA VAL A 103 0.50 -17.31 7.01
C VAL A 103 -0.67 -18.22 7.31
N VAL A 104 -0.79 -18.60 8.58
CA VAL A 104 -1.82 -19.52 9.05
C VAL A 104 -2.61 -18.83 10.16
N LEU A 105 -3.91 -18.61 9.94
CA LEU A 105 -4.76 -17.83 10.81
C LEU A 105 -5.96 -18.64 11.28
N ARG A 106 -6.15 -18.71 12.60
CA ARG A 106 -7.43 -19.17 13.17
C ARG A 106 -8.50 -18.12 12.96
N GLY A 107 -9.75 -18.50 13.17
CA GLY A 107 -10.86 -17.56 13.12
C GLY A 107 -10.62 -16.34 14.02
N ARG A 108 -10.92 -15.15 13.51
CA ARG A 108 -10.76 -13.85 14.15
C ARG A 108 -9.35 -13.53 14.62
N GLN A 109 -8.35 -14.22 14.07
CA GLN A 109 -6.95 -14.01 14.38
C GLN A 109 -6.30 -13.07 13.35
N ARG A 110 -5.38 -12.25 13.83
CA ARG A 110 -4.41 -11.53 12.99
C ARG A 110 -3.01 -12.09 13.19
N GLN A 111 -2.19 -11.92 12.17
CA GLN A 111 -0.75 -12.14 12.24
C GLN A 111 -0.02 -10.93 11.66
N VAL A 112 1.08 -10.57 12.28
CA VAL A 112 2.03 -9.59 11.77
C VAL A 112 3.17 -10.36 11.11
N VAL A 113 3.47 -10.04 9.86
CA VAL A 113 4.54 -10.63 9.07
C VAL A 113 5.58 -9.56 8.85
N ASP A 114 6.75 -9.74 9.44
CA ASP A 114 7.91 -8.88 9.18
C ASP A 114 8.47 -9.21 7.80
N LEU A 115 8.66 -8.20 6.96
CA LEU A 115 9.34 -8.37 5.68
C LEU A 115 10.85 -8.26 5.89
N ASP A 116 11.59 -9.04 5.11
CA ASP A 116 13.05 -9.00 5.09
C ASP A 116 13.52 -7.57 4.72
N PRO A 117 14.28 -6.89 5.57
CA PRO A 117 14.75 -5.54 5.30
C PRO A 117 15.66 -5.47 4.06
N ASP A 118 16.37 -6.54 3.73
CA ASP A 118 17.28 -6.61 2.58
C ASP A 118 16.53 -6.94 1.27
N LEU A 119 15.20 -7.13 1.32
CA LEU A 119 14.43 -7.52 0.15
C LEU A 119 14.47 -6.45 -0.94
N PHE A 120 14.42 -5.19 -0.56
CA PHE A 120 14.50 -4.08 -1.51
C PHE A 120 15.82 -4.07 -2.29
N ASP A 121 16.93 -4.32 -1.61
CA ASP A 121 18.26 -4.36 -2.24
C ASP A 121 18.40 -5.53 -3.22
N ARG A 122 17.64 -6.62 -2.99
CA ARG A 122 17.68 -7.81 -3.86
C ARG A 122 16.79 -7.70 -5.09
N VAL A 123 15.60 -7.11 -4.95
CA VAL A 123 14.58 -7.11 -6.02
C VAL A 123 14.21 -5.71 -6.52
N GLY A 124 14.75 -4.66 -5.91
CA GLY A 124 14.36 -3.28 -6.19
C GLY A 124 12.96 -2.94 -5.68
N PRO A 125 12.30 -1.93 -6.26
CA PRO A 125 10.94 -1.56 -5.89
C PRO A 125 9.97 -2.73 -6.05
N TYR A 126 9.20 -3.02 -4.99
CA TYR A 126 8.25 -4.12 -4.99
C TYR A 126 6.91 -3.74 -4.35
N GLY A 127 5.89 -4.50 -4.68
CA GLY A 127 4.61 -4.54 -4.01
C GLY A 127 4.33 -5.92 -3.46
N LEU A 128 3.14 -6.09 -2.89
CA LEU A 128 2.74 -7.35 -2.29
C LEU A 128 1.35 -7.75 -2.75
N GLU A 129 1.17 -9.06 -2.89
CA GLU A 129 -0.13 -9.71 -2.94
C GLU A 129 -0.30 -10.55 -1.68
N VAL A 130 -1.43 -10.40 -0.99
CA VAL A 130 -1.86 -11.30 0.07
C VAL A 130 -3.01 -12.12 -0.48
N ARG A 131 -2.83 -13.43 -0.58
CA ARG A 131 -3.84 -14.32 -1.14
C ARG A 131 -4.17 -15.48 -0.21
N SER A 132 -5.45 -15.79 -0.11
CA SER A 132 -5.95 -16.99 0.55
C SER A 132 -5.76 -18.19 -0.35
N LEU A 133 -5.29 -19.31 0.19
CA LEU A 133 -5.10 -20.57 -0.55
C LEU A 133 -6.38 -21.40 -0.60
N ASP A 134 -7.29 -21.19 0.32
CA ASP A 134 -8.57 -21.88 0.46
C ASP A 134 -9.77 -21.03 0.02
N GLY A 135 -9.53 -19.81 -0.50
CA GLY A 135 -10.56 -18.92 -1.02
C GLY A 135 -11.33 -18.16 0.07
N GLN A 136 -10.93 -18.29 1.33
CA GLN A 136 -11.56 -17.55 2.43
C GLN A 136 -11.20 -16.07 2.38
N PRO A 137 -12.09 -15.16 2.80
CA PRO A 137 -11.82 -13.74 2.79
C PRO A 137 -10.81 -13.32 3.85
N LEU A 138 -9.98 -12.35 3.49
CA LEU A 138 -8.95 -11.74 4.33
C LEU A 138 -9.10 -10.23 4.37
N VAL A 139 -8.44 -9.61 5.33
CA VAL A 139 -8.10 -8.18 5.36
C VAL A 139 -6.60 -8.07 5.52
N ALA A 140 -5.98 -7.16 4.79
CA ALA A 140 -4.56 -6.91 4.93
C ALA A 140 -4.25 -5.42 4.99
N SER A 141 -3.15 -5.08 5.64
CA SER A 141 -2.59 -3.73 5.63
C SER A 141 -1.07 -3.79 5.74
N LEU A 142 -0.40 -2.81 5.17
CA LEU A 142 1.02 -2.57 5.37
C LEU A 142 1.19 -1.57 6.50
N ILE A 143 2.08 -1.86 7.43
CA ILE A 143 2.57 -0.93 8.44
C ILE A 143 4.03 -0.65 8.11
N ASP A 144 4.34 0.61 7.94
CA ASP A 144 5.70 1.09 7.76
C ASP A 144 6.09 1.97 8.95
N ARG A 145 7.24 1.66 9.54
CA ARG A 145 7.75 2.35 10.73
C ARG A 145 9.15 2.86 10.44
N ALA A 146 9.40 4.14 10.73
CA ALA A 146 10.72 4.72 10.76
C ALA A 146 11.14 4.98 12.21
N ALA A 147 12.22 4.38 12.65
CA ALA A 147 12.84 4.74 13.91
C ALA A 147 13.73 6.00 13.76
N PRO A 148 14.01 6.74 14.86
CA PRO A 148 14.98 7.82 14.82
C PRO A 148 16.34 7.30 14.35
N GLY A 149 16.91 7.92 13.32
CA GLY A 149 18.23 7.53 12.78
C GLY A 149 18.19 6.53 11.63
N ASP A 150 17.02 6.04 11.23
CA ASP A 150 16.91 5.25 10.01
C ASP A 150 17.35 6.08 8.80
N GLN A 151 18.18 5.48 7.94
CA GLN A 151 18.65 6.13 6.72
C GLN A 151 17.74 5.75 5.54
N VAL A 152 17.59 6.67 4.61
CA VAL A 152 16.93 6.39 3.33
C VAL A 152 17.97 5.80 2.37
N VAL A 153 17.65 4.70 1.72
CA VAL A 153 18.55 4.05 0.78
C VAL A 153 18.80 4.90 -0.49
N ASP A 154 17.85 5.77 -0.85
CA ASP A 154 17.90 6.57 -2.08
C ASP A 154 18.18 8.08 -1.86
N GLY A 155 18.77 8.47 -0.75
CA GLY A 155 19.08 9.87 -0.51
C GLY A 155 19.86 10.09 0.79
N ASP A 156 20.61 11.17 0.84
CA ASP A 156 21.51 11.50 1.96
C ASP A 156 20.78 11.97 3.24
N ASP A 157 19.45 12.12 3.20
CA ASP A 157 18.70 12.64 4.32
C ASP A 157 18.06 11.53 5.18
N PRO A 158 18.23 11.55 6.51
CA PRO A 158 17.59 10.61 7.41
C PRO A 158 16.07 10.81 7.36
N LEU A 159 15.33 9.71 7.28
CA LEU A 159 13.87 9.76 7.40
C LEU A 159 13.48 10.18 8.82
N PRO A 160 12.53 11.08 8.98
CA PRO A 160 11.99 11.37 10.29
C PRO A 160 11.27 10.13 10.84
N PRO A 161 11.32 9.95 12.15
CA PRO A 161 10.58 8.89 12.80
C PRO A 161 9.09 9.05 12.53
N GLY A 162 8.45 7.98 12.12
CA GLY A 162 7.03 8.00 11.75
C GLY A 162 6.41 6.62 11.67
N LEU A 163 5.08 6.63 11.57
CA LEU A 163 4.27 5.45 11.36
C LEU A 163 3.30 5.74 10.23
N THR A 164 3.22 4.83 9.28
CA THR A 164 2.22 4.86 8.21
C THR A 164 1.55 3.51 8.10
N THR A 165 0.23 3.52 7.95
CA THR A 165 -0.55 2.31 7.70
C THR A 165 -1.35 2.47 6.43
N ARG A 166 -1.23 1.50 5.53
CA ARG A 166 -1.95 1.48 4.26
C ARG A 166 -2.81 0.22 4.17
N PRO A 167 -4.14 0.36 3.98
CA PRO A 167 -4.99 -0.80 3.73
C PRO A 167 -4.68 -1.38 2.36
N ALA A 168 -4.78 -2.70 2.25
CA ALA A 168 -4.72 -3.37 0.96
C ALA A 168 -6.01 -3.16 0.16
N THR A 169 -5.90 -3.25 -1.16
CA THR A 169 -7.03 -3.16 -2.08
C THR A 169 -7.28 -4.47 -2.81
N ASP A 170 -8.53 -4.77 -3.08
CA ASP A 170 -8.97 -5.88 -3.95
C ASP A 170 -9.26 -5.41 -5.38
N VAL A 171 -9.07 -4.12 -5.66
CA VAL A 171 -9.51 -3.50 -6.91
C VAL A 171 -8.34 -3.34 -7.87
N GLY A 172 -8.42 -4.04 -9.01
CA GLY A 172 -7.66 -3.72 -10.21
C GLY A 172 -8.55 -3.05 -11.26
N ALA A 173 -8.00 -2.10 -12.00
CA ALA A 173 -8.72 -1.42 -13.08
C ALA A 173 -7.81 -1.21 -14.30
N THR A 174 -8.43 -1.02 -15.48
CA THR A 174 -7.72 -0.68 -16.71
C THR A 174 -7.57 0.83 -16.93
N ARG A 175 -8.22 1.65 -16.10
CA ARG A 175 -8.17 3.11 -16.17
C ARG A 175 -8.08 3.71 -14.79
N TRP A 176 -7.14 4.67 -14.61
CA TRP A 176 -6.88 5.35 -13.36
C TRP A 176 -6.67 6.84 -13.62
N TRP A 177 -7.15 7.66 -12.70
CA TRP A 177 -6.98 9.11 -12.73
C TRP A 177 -6.36 9.58 -11.43
N PHE A 178 -5.34 10.43 -11.53
CA PHE A 178 -4.65 11.00 -10.38
C PHE A 178 -4.50 12.49 -10.57
N ARG A 179 -4.64 13.23 -9.48
CA ARG A 179 -4.29 14.64 -9.43
C ARG A 179 -3.02 14.81 -8.63
N LEU A 180 -1.94 15.27 -9.27
CA LEU A 180 -0.73 15.73 -8.62
C LEU A 180 -0.91 17.21 -8.29
N THR A 181 -0.60 17.60 -7.06
CA THR A 181 -0.55 18.99 -6.62
C THR A 181 0.90 19.35 -6.36
N ALA A 182 1.33 20.49 -6.91
CA ALA A 182 2.70 20.96 -6.72
C ALA A 182 3.03 21.16 -5.24
N ASP A 183 4.12 20.59 -4.82
CA ASP A 183 4.77 20.82 -3.54
C ASP A 183 6.27 20.57 -3.71
N PRO A 184 7.09 21.61 -3.86
CA PRO A 184 8.51 21.47 -4.13
C PRO A 184 9.30 20.76 -3.02
N THR A 185 8.70 20.62 -1.83
CA THR A 185 9.30 19.92 -0.68
C THR A 185 8.89 18.44 -0.62
N ALA A 186 8.24 17.94 -1.65
CA ALA A 186 7.75 16.58 -1.68
C ALA A 186 8.18 15.84 -2.96
N ARG A 187 8.01 14.52 -2.95
CA ARG A 187 8.11 13.64 -4.13
C ARG A 187 6.86 12.80 -4.22
N TRP A 188 6.42 12.53 -5.43
CA TRP A 188 5.36 11.57 -5.70
C TRP A 188 5.98 10.25 -6.14
N THR A 189 5.49 9.17 -5.60
CA THR A 189 5.84 7.82 -6.04
C THR A 189 4.58 7.14 -6.54
N LEU A 190 4.60 6.75 -7.81
CA LEU A 190 3.54 6.01 -8.47
C LEU A 190 3.99 4.56 -8.64
N ASP A 191 3.33 3.65 -7.96
CA ASP A 191 3.57 2.22 -8.04
C ASP A 191 2.44 1.56 -8.85
N VAL A 192 2.80 0.78 -9.86
CA VAL A 192 1.84 0.05 -10.71
C VAL A 192 2.17 -1.43 -10.67
N ALA A 193 1.25 -2.24 -10.15
CA ALA A 193 1.40 -3.69 -10.06
C ALA A 193 0.47 -4.39 -11.06
N ASN A 194 1.01 -5.39 -11.74
CA ASN A 194 0.28 -6.28 -12.63
C ASN A 194 -0.10 -7.57 -11.88
N PRO A 195 -1.33 -7.74 -11.41
CA PRO A 195 -1.76 -8.93 -10.67
C PRO A 195 -2.02 -10.15 -11.57
N ALA A 196 -1.95 -10.00 -12.89
CA ALA A 196 -2.11 -11.13 -13.81
C ALA A 196 -0.91 -12.09 -13.69
N THR A 197 -1.18 -13.39 -13.76
CA THR A 197 -0.15 -14.43 -13.62
C THR A 197 0.48 -14.86 -14.93
N ALA A 198 -0.09 -14.48 -16.09
CA ALA A 198 0.34 -14.95 -17.40
C ALA A 198 0.34 -13.86 -18.50
N THR A 199 -0.16 -12.67 -18.21
CA THR A 199 -0.34 -11.62 -19.22
C THR A 199 0.46 -10.38 -18.87
N ILE A 200 1.26 -9.89 -19.81
CA ILE A 200 1.97 -8.61 -19.69
C ILE A 200 0.96 -7.48 -19.70
N ALA A 201 1.07 -6.55 -18.77
CA ALA A 201 0.32 -5.31 -18.77
C ALA A 201 1.08 -4.25 -19.57
N ILE A 202 0.45 -3.72 -20.62
CA ILE A 202 0.94 -2.53 -21.33
C ILE A 202 0.22 -1.33 -20.72
N VAL A 203 0.98 -0.47 -20.07
CA VAL A 203 0.45 0.71 -19.36
C VAL A 203 0.88 1.96 -20.11
N ARG A 204 -0.10 2.80 -20.44
CA ARG A 204 0.12 4.11 -21.09
C ARG A 204 -0.24 5.22 -20.12
N PHE A 205 0.63 6.21 -20.02
CA PHE A 205 0.41 7.43 -19.27
C PHE A 205 0.07 8.59 -20.20
N THR A 206 -0.93 9.36 -19.84
CA THR A 206 -1.31 10.60 -20.51
C THR A 206 -1.44 11.72 -19.49
N VAL A 207 -0.88 12.87 -19.78
CA VAL A 207 -1.02 14.08 -18.98
C VAL A 207 -2.02 15.01 -19.66
N VAL A 208 -3.05 15.46 -18.94
CA VAL A 208 -4.19 16.12 -19.56
C VAL A 208 -4.00 17.64 -19.69
N ASP A 209 -3.38 18.28 -18.69
CA ASP A 209 -3.36 19.73 -18.54
C ASP A 209 -1.96 20.35 -18.37
N SER A 210 -0.92 19.57 -18.63
CA SER A 210 0.47 20.03 -18.55
C SER A 210 1.41 19.15 -19.38
N GLN A 211 2.69 19.47 -19.37
CA GLN A 211 3.71 18.57 -19.94
C GLN A 211 3.93 17.35 -19.04
N PRO A 212 4.28 16.19 -19.61
CA PRO A 212 4.63 15.02 -18.80
C PRO A 212 5.75 15.36 -17.81
N PRO A 213 5.58 15.04 -16.53
CA PRO A 213 6.64 15.27 -15.55
C PRO A 213 7.84 14.37 -15.85
N PRO A 214 9.07 14.82 -15.54
CA PRO A 214 10.26 14.00 -15.66
C PRO A 214 10.11 12.67 -14.92
N GLY A 215 10.68 11.60 -15.48
CA GLY A 215 10.64 10.27 -14.86
C GLY A 215 9.37 9.45 -15.16
N LEU A 216 8.37 10.03 -15.83
CA LEU A 216 7.18 9.30 -16.25
C LEU A 216 7.29 8.94 -17.74
N PRO A 217 7.39 7.65 -18.13
CA PRO A 217 7.40 7.23 -19.51
C PRO A 217 6.01 7.37 -20.15
N GLU A 218 5.95 7.45 -21.48
CA GLU A 218 4.66 7.41 -22.18
C GLU A 218 4.00 6.02 -22.10
N THR A 219 4.82 4.97 -22.16
CA THR A 219 4.35 3.58 -22.12
C THR A 219 5.37 2.71 -21.39
N VAL A 220 4.88 1.74 -20.64
CA VAL A 220 5.68 0.73 -19.94
C VAL A 220 5.03 -0.63 -20.03
N GLU A 221 5.84 -1.67 -20.13
CA GLU A 221 5.42 -3.07 -20.02
C GLU A 221 5.72 -3.58 -18.61
N ILE A 222 4.72 -4.17 -17.96
CA ILE A 222 4.87 -4.77 -16.63
C ILE A 222 4.61 -6.26 -16.76
N GLN A 223 5.61 -7.06 -16.40
CA GLN A 223 5.54 -8.51 -16.47
C GLN A 223 4.41 -9.08 -15.60
N PRO A 224 3.95 -10.31 -15.87
CA PRO A 224 3.01 -11.01 -14.99
C PRO A 224 3.55 -11.07 -13.56
N ALA A 225 2.69 -10.84 -12.58
CA ALA A 225 3.05 -10.75 -11.16
C ALA A 225 4.17 -9.73 -10.85
N GLY A 226 4.33 -8.73 -11.73
CA GLY A 226 5.38 -7.71 -11.65
C GLY A 226 4.87 -6.38 -11.12
N GLN A 227 5.84 -5.49 -10.86
CA GLN A 227 5.59 -4.11 -10.47
C GLN A 227 6.58 -3.15 -11.12
N ALA A 228 6.12 -1.92 -11.40
CA ALA A 228 6.96 -0.81 -11.80
C ALA A 228 6.74 0.38 -10.85
N ARG A 229 7.81 1.13 -10.58
CA ARG A 229 7.79 2.36 -9.76
C ARG A 229 8.28 3.54 -10.56
N PHE A 230 7.58 4.67 -10.42
CA PHE A 230 7.92 5.94 -11.04
C PHE A 230 8.00 7.02 -9.96
N VAL A 231 9.13 7.72 -9.91
CA VAL A 231 9.32 8.85 -9.01
C VAL A 231 9.07 10.12 -9.80
N ILE A 232 8.14 10.95 -9.34
CA ILE A 232 7.72 12.18 -9.98
C ILE A 232 8.11 13.33 -9.06
N PRO A 233 8.80 14.37 -9.56
CA PRO A 233 9.15 15.54 -8.75
C PRO A 233 7.93 16.19 -8.12
N GLY A 234 8.09 16.71 -6.91
CA GLY A 234 6.99 17.28 -6.16
C GLY A 234 6.47 18.62 -6.69
N ASP A 235 7.27 19.34 -7.48
CA ASP A 235 6.85 20.56 -8.15
C ASP A 235 5.89 20.32 -9.32
N ALA A 236 5.69 19.05 -9.71
CA ALA A 236 4.74 18.68 -10.74
C ALA A 236 3.30 18.95 -10.30
N SER A 237 2.55 19.68 -11.14
CA SER A 237 1.11 19.85 -11.02
C SER A 237 0.47 19.34 -12.29
N ALA A 238 -0.22 18.21 -12.21
CA ALA A 238 -0.75 17.54 -13.38
C ALA A 238 -1.94 16.66 -13.04
N THR A 239 -2.81 16.44 -14.04
CA THR A 239 -3.79 15.36 -14.02
C THR A 239 -3.24 14.21 -14.86
N LEU A 240 -2.91 13.10 -14.21
CA LEU A 240 -2.44 11.89 -14.86
C LEU A 240 -3.62 10.97 -15.18
N HIS A 241 -3.64 10.46 -16.39
CA HIS A 241 -4.51 9.38 -16.81
C HIS A 241 -3.64 8.16 -17.17
N LEU A 242 -3.97 7.03 -16.59
CA LEU A 242 -3.31 5.75 -16.85
C LEU A 242 -4.32 4.81 -17.50
N GLU A 243 -3.96 4.25 -18.66
CA GLU A 243 -4.68 3.18 -19.33
C GLU A 243 -3.80 1.93 -19.38
N ALA A 244 -4.37 0.78 -19.04
CA ALA A 244 -3.69 -0.51 -19.07
C ALA A 244 -4.44 -1.52 -19.93
N SER A 245 -3.71 -2.41 -20.61
CA SER A 245 -4.28 -3.47 -21.46
C SER A 245 -5.02 -4.55 -20.66
N VAL A 246 -4.65 -4.72 -19.39
CA VAL A 246 -5.29 -5.61 -18.41
C VAL A 246 -5.47 -4.86 -17.08
N PRO A 247 -6.35 -5.31 -16.18
CA PRO A 247 -6.49 -4.67 -14.89
C PRO A 247 -5.17 -4.64 -14.11
N VAL A 248 -4.75 -3.45 -13.69
CA VAL A 248 -3.57 -3.20 -12.84
C VAL A 248 -4.01 -2.58 -11.52
N VAL A 249 -3.20 -2.76 -10.49
CA VAL A 249 -3.37 -2.11 -9.19
C VAL A 249 -2.39 -0.97 -9.07
N VAL A 250 -2.84 0.18 -8.61
CA VAL A 250 -2.01 1.38 -8.57
C VAL A 250 -2.02 1.99 -7.18
N GLY A 251 -0.83 2.36 -6.71
CA GLY A 251 -0.62 3.15 -5.50
C GLY A 251 0.05 4.48 -5.85
N LEU A 252 -0.46 5.56 -5.31
CA LEU A 252 0.19 6.87 -5.40
C LEU A 252 0.53 7.34 -3.99
N HIS A 253 1.81 7.60 -3.76
CA HIS A 253 2.34 8.02 -2.48
C HIS A 253 2.99 9.38 -2.62
N ARG A 254 2.93 10.18 -1.57
CA ARG A 254 3.63 11.44 -1.46
C ARG A 254 4.54 11.39 -0.25
N SER A 255 5.82 11.67 -0.42
CA SER A 255 6.78 11.84 0.66
C SER A 255 7.30 13.27 0.65
N GLY A 256 7.27 13.96 1.78
CA GLY A 256 7.89 15.27 1.95
C GLY A 256 9.34 15.15 2.40
N ASP A 257 10.18 16.14 2.07
CA ASP A 257 11.58 16.21 2.52
C ASP A 257 11.69 16.36 4.04
N ASP A 258 10.64 16.91 4.67
CA ASP A 258 10.54 17.00 6.14
C ASP A 258 9.99 15.72 6.79
N GLY A 259 9.72 14.70 5.97
CA GLY A 259 9.21 13.39 6.35
C GLY A 259 7.87 13.40 7.07
N ARG A 260 7.16 14.51 7.07
CA ARG A 260 5.96 14.68 7.88
C ARG A 260 4.67 14.24 7.22
N THR A 261 4.70 13.87 5.94
CA THR A 261 3.43 13.57 5.27
C THR A 261 3.56 12.43 4.26
N TRP A 262 3.10 11.26 4.66
CA TRP A 262 2.63 10.26 3.71
C TRP A 262 1.15 10.55 3.49
N VAL A 263 0.79 11.02 2.32
CA VAL A 263 -0.61 11.15 1.90
C VAL A 263 -0.83 10.13 0.81
N ASP A 264 -1.63 9.13 1.10
CA ASP A 264 -2.18 8.29 0.04
C ASP A 264 -3.03 9.17 -0.87
N GLY A 265 -2.65 9.27 -2.13
CA GLY A 265 -3.43 9.99 -3.11
C GLY A 265 -4.84 9.40 -3.18
N VAL A 266 -5.85 10.25 -3.24
CA VAL A 266 -7.22 9.79 -3.51
C VAL A 266 -7.24 9.20 -4.92
N VAL A 267 -7.28 7.89 -4.99
CA VAL A 267 -7.44 7.14 -6.22
C VAL A 267 -8.91 7.19 -6.60
N ILE A 268 -9.26 7.98 -7.61
CA ILE A 268 -10.57 7.85 -8.25
C ILE A 268 -10.44 6.70 -9.24
N ALA A 269 -10.78 5.49 -8.81
CA ALA A 269 -10.88 4.37 -9.72
C ALA A 269 -11.87 4.72 -10.83
N GLY A 270 -11.41 4.77 -12.07
CA GLY A 270 -12.31 4.87 -13.22
C GLY A 270 -13.28 3.70 -13.18
N THR A 271 -14.54 3.95 -13.51
CA THR A 271 -15.60 2.95 -13.53
C THR A 271 -15.13 1.68 -14.22
N ALA A 272 -15.07 0.58 -13.47
CA ALA A 272 -14.86 -0.73 -14.03
C ALA A 272 -15.88 -0.93 -15.15
N ALA A 273 -15.43 -1.20 -16.37
CA ALA A 273 -16.32 -1.60 -17.43
C ALA A 273 -17.05 -2.86 -16.94
N ARG A 274 -18.37 -2.80 -16.78
CA ARG A 274 -19.15 -4.00 -16.51
C ARG A 274 -18.87 -4.96 -17.67
N PRO A 275 -18.53 -6.23 -17.38
CA PRO A 275 -18.48 -7.22 -18.44
C PRO A 275 -19.86 -7.21 -19.12
N SER A 276 -19.86 -6.99 -20.44
CA SER A 276 -21.06 -7.19 -21.26
C SER A 276 -21.49 -8.64 -21.12
N SER A 277 -22.70 -8.81 -20.59
CA SER A 277 -23.39 -10.08 -20.47
C SER A 277 -23.52 -10.81 -21.81
#